data_cadefb7d00e8516533322291288adb33
#
_entry.id   cadefb7d00e8516533322291288adb33
#
_cell.length_a   1.000
_cell.length_b   1.000
_cell.length_c   1.000
_cell.angle_alpha   90.00
_cell.angle_beta   90.00
_cell.angle_gamma   90.00
#
_symmetry.space_group_name_H-M   'P 1'
#
loop_
_entity.id
_entity.type
_entity.pdbx_description
1 polymer ?
#
loop_
_entity_poly.entity_id
_entity_poly.type
_entity_poly.pdbx_seq_one_letter_code
_entity_poly.pdbx_strand_id
1 'polypeptide(L)'
;MKTLRITLLILSTFSFIMIGTAHAEQTQTDGLKLQHKALVVNRGYTEEAKNCIECHSQKTPGIVENWKNGKMGHASISCYDCHVVEKDSPMASQCEGLRGTDIYTSPMVSSSTCGRCHPREVEQFLKSSHAELSNKIINDTPWTKRLIYYEEGAQSLGVKPGSATNIVPRNSCQACHGANVELGPDNKPINMTWPGGHSTRYPDGSLGNCGTCHTRHEFSVAEARKPEACGSCHLGPDHPQIEIYEASKHGQLFSVHGEEWNFEAAPETWEPGDYDAPTCAVCHMSGIGELSTTHNINERLTWNLWAPRTEKRTGERGDGLKGDKEMRKACKGCHSSLHSNVAFEIRDETINLYNVYWDKTAEMNKELAEKNLLGKDPLSDGFLQLKQYLYMYAGRRARQGAAMAGADMAQLQGLYTIVKVFKDLEAIYNYRIKNNKIEELSTVMNGGDI
;
A
#
# COMPACT_ATOMS: atom_id res chain seq x y z
N MET A 1 -3.10 71.17 38.72
CA MET A 1 -2.34 72.18 37.99
C MET A 1 -0.90 71.72 37.85
N LYS A 2 -0.50 71.36 36.68
CA LYS A 2 0.80 71.49 36.02
C LYS A 2 0.78 70.62 34.74
N THR A 3 0.60 71.35 33.66
CA THR A 3 0.71 70.86 32.28
C THR A 3 2.14 70.47 31.97
N LEU A 4 2.35 69.26 31.39
CA LEU A 4 3.61 68.89 30.82
C LEU A 4 3.40 68.62 29.32
N ARG A 5 3.99 69.45 28.49
CA ARG A 5 4.07 69.34 27.06
C ARG A 5 5.16 68.35 26.75
N ILE A 6 4.86 67.30 25.96
CA ILE A 6 5.82 66.40 25.36
C ILE A 6 5.91 66.66 23.87
N THR A 7 7.08 67.11 23.45
CA THR A 7 7.46 67.38 22.07
C THR A 7 7.69 66.07 21.31
N LEU A 8 7.00 65.94 20.18
CA LEU A 8 7.14 64.79 19.28
C LEU A 8 8.34 65.02 18.36
N LEU A 9 9.42 64.23 18.53
CA LEU A 9 10.52 64.17 17.59
C LEU A 9 10.20 63.09 16.55
N ILE A 10 10.03 63.51 15.28
CA ILE A 10 9.92 62.57 14.14
C ILE A 10 11.33 62.26 13.66
N LEU A 11 11.81 61.02 13.93
CA LEU A 11 12.98 60.46 13.28
C LEU A 11 12.51 59.64 12.07
N SER A 12 12.80 60.14 10.87
CA SER A 12 12.64 59.40 9.63
C SER A 12 13.84 58.42 9.48
N THR A 13 13.59 57.17 9.68
CA THR A 13 14.52 56.10 9.29
C THR A 13 14.17 55.56 7.91
N PHE A 14 15.05 55.84 6.96
CA PHE A 14 15.06 55.18 5.64
C PHE A 14 15.36 53.69 5.86
N SER A 15 14.38 52.81 5.66
CA SER A 15 14.60 51.39 5.54
C SER A 15 15.02 51.03 4.12
N PHE A 16 16.27 50.67 3.96
CA PHE A 16 16.77 49.99 2.79
C PHE A 16 16.12 48.60 2.69
N ILE A 17 15.25 48.43 1.71
CA ILE A 17 14.74 47.11 1.34
C ILE A 17 15.87 46.41 0.56
N MET A 18 16.59 45.54 1.22
CA MET A 18 17.44 44.54 0.57
C MET A 18 16.54 43.50 -0.07
N ILE A 19 16.40 43.54 -1.37
CA ILE A 19 15.81 42.43 -2.15
C ILE A 19 16.84 41.30 -2.12
N GLY A 20 16.70 40.40 -1.14
CA GLY A 20 17.39 39.14 -1.15
C GLY A 20 16.85 38.28 -2.27
N THR A 21 17.62 38.09 -3.32
CA THR A 21 17.39 37.02 -4.29
C THR A 21 17.58 35.69 -3.53
N ALA A 22 16.45 35.07 -3.17
CA ALA A 22 16.45 33.70 -2.71
C ALA A 22 16.91 32.82 -3.87
N HIS A 23 18.18 32.44 -3.87
CA HIS A 23 18.64 31.30 -4.64
C HIS A 23 17.96 30.07 -4.02
N ALA A 24 16.97 29.54 -4.70
CA ALA A 24 16.50 28.18 -4.42
C ALA A 24 17.68 27.25 -4.71
N GLU A 25 18.29 26.72 -3.67
CA GLU A 25 19.18 25.57 -3.78
C GLU A 25 18.37 24.43 -4.42
N GLN A 26 18.63 24.20 -5.71
CA GLN A 26 18.23 22.98 -6.38
C GLN A 26 18.97 21.83 -5.71
N THR A 27 18.32 21.17 -4.75
CA THR A 27 18.74 19.85 -4.32
C THR A 27 18.58 18.92 -5.54
N GLN A 28 19.70 18.67 -6.20
CA GLN A 28 19.83 17.62 -7.21
C GLN A 28 19.50 16.29 -6.52
N THR A 29 18.29 15.76 -6.75
CA THR A 29 17.98 14.36 -6.52
C THR A 29 18.66 13.58 -7.62
N ASP A 30 19.88 13.12 -7.37
CA ASP A 30 20.60 12.21 -8.24
C ASP A 30 19.76 10.93 -8.39
N GLY A 31 19.19 10.75 -9.56
CA GLY A 31 18.51 9.51 -9.94
C GLY A 31 17.25 9.64 -10.78
N LEU A 32 16.51 10.75 -10.73
CA LEU A 32 15.35 10.92 -11.60
C LEU A 32 15.66 11.90 -12.75
N LYS A 33 16.11 11.39 -13.86
CA LYS A 33 16.03 12.15 -15.12
C LYS A 33 14.57 12.18 -15.54
N LEU A 34 13.87 13.25 -15.20
CA LEU A 34 12.54 13.55 -15.72
C LEU A 34 12.69 13.85 -17.24
N GLN A 35 12.56 12.83 -18.06
CA GLN A 35 12.56 12.94 -19.52
C GLN A 35 11.19 13.36 -20.05
N HIS A 36 10.58 14.38 -19.47
CA HIS A 36 9.27 14.83 -19.93
C HIS A 36 9.32 16.30 -20.32
N LYS A 37 8.66 16.60 -21.45
CA LYS A 37 8.43 17.95 -21.94
C LYS A 37 7.80 18.81 -20.84
N ALA A 38 8.25 20.05 -20.68
CA ALA A 38 7.67 20.98 -19.71
C ALA A 38 6.16 21.09 -19.91
N LEU A 39 5.40 20.97 -18.81
CA LEU A 39 3.95 21.09 -18.85
C LEU A 39 3.58 22.55 -19.10
N VAL A 40 2.87 22.82 -20.18
CA VAL A 40 2.26 24.13 -20.46
C VAL A 40 0.78 24.01 -20.14
N VAL A 41 0.36 24.58 -19.02
CA VAL A 41 -1.08 24.65 -18.67
C VAL A 41 -1.72 25.78 -19.47
N ASN A 42 -2.35 25.43 -20.59
CA ASN A 42 -3.16 26.34 -21.36
C ASN A 42 -4.64 26.26 -20.90
N ARG A 43 -5.35 27.40 -20.97
CA ARG A 43 -6.80 27.42 -20.75
C ARG A 43 -7.50 26.85 -21.99
N GLY A 44 -7.64 25.54 -22.04
CA GLY A 44 -8.25 24.77 -23.12
C GLY A 44 -7.34 23.67 -23.66
N TYR A 45 -7.88 22.84 -24.53
CA TYR A 45 -7.14 21.73 -25.13
C TYR A 45 -6.45 22.20 -26.41
N THR A 46 -5.23 21.72 -26.66
CA THR A 46 -4.55 21.86 -27.95
C THR A 46 -5.30 21.06 -29.03
N GLU A 47 -5.02 21.32 -30.30
CA GLU A 47 -5.65 20.55 -31.38
C GLU A 47 -5.27 19.06 -31.31
N GLU A 48 -4.03 18.74 -30.93
CA GLU A 48 -3.58 17.37 -30.75
C GLU A 48 -4.37 16.68 -29.63
N ALA A 49 -4.62 17.36 -28.51
CA ALA A 49 -5.43 16.84 -27.41
C ALA A 49 -6.89 16.62 -27.84
N LYS A 50 -7.47 17.54 -28.64
CA LYS A 50 -8.82 17.38 -29.20
C LYS A 50 -8.91 16.16 -30.10
N ASN A 51 -7.92 15.93 -30.95
CA ASN A 51 -7.84 14.77 -31.82
C ASN A 51 -7.81 13.46 -31.03
N CYS A 52 -7.07 13.42 -29.92
CA CYS A 52 -7.07 12.25 -29.02
C CYS A 52 -8.49 12.00 -28.46
N ILE A 53 -9.14 13.05 -27.94
CA ILE A 53 -10.47 12.96 -27.34
C ILE A 53 -11.51 12.51 -28.38
N GLU A 54 -11.50 13.09 -29.59
CA GLU A 54 -12.45 12.76 -30.64
C GLU A 54 -12.31 11.30 -31.08
N CYS A 55 -11.10 10.86 -31.42
CA CYS A 55 -10.85 9.48 -31.81
C CYS A 55 -11.20 8.49 -30.71
N HIS A 56 -10.76 8.72 -29.46
CA HIS A 56 -11.01 7.82 -28.35
C HIS A 56 -12.45 7.86 -27.85
N SER A 57 -13.23 8.92 -28.11
CA SER A 57 -14.68 8.92 -27.87
C SER A 57 -15.42 7.86 -28.71
N GLN A 58 -14.84 7.42 -29.82
CA GLN A 58 -15.36 6.36 -30.64
C GLN A 58 -14.71 5.00 -30.35
N LYS A 59 -13.39 4.97 -30.13
CA LYS A 59 -12.62 3.73 -29.96
C LYS A 59 -12.70 3.17 -28.52
N THR A 60 -12.66 4.05 -27.51
CA THR A 60 -12.66 3.70 -26.08
C THR A 60 -13.52 4.70 -25.28
N PRO A 61 -14.85 4.74 -25.55
CA PRO A 61 -15.73 5.80 -24.99
C PRO A 61 -15.72 5.83 -23.45
N GLY A 62 -15.64 4.69 -22.76
CA GLY A 62 -15.63 4.63 -21.30
C GLY A 62 -14.41 5.33 -20.68
N ILE A 63 -13.24 5.29 -21.34
CA ILE A 63 -12.04 6.01 -20.88
C ILE A 63 -12.26 7.53 -20.95
N VAL A 64 -12.85 7.98 -22.06
CA VAL A 64 -13.10 9.41 -22.28
C VAL A 64 -14.17 9.92 -21.34
N GLU A 65 -15.22 9.12 -21.08
CA GLU A 65 -16.27 9.48 -20.13
C GLU A 65 -15.76 9.60 -18.69
N ASN A 66 -15.00 8.60 -18.22
CA ASN A 66 -14.39 8.65 -16.89
C ASN A 66 -13.46 9.87 -16.74
N TRP A 67 -12.64 10.16 -17.77
CA TRP A 67 -11.78 11.32 -17.75
C TRP A 67 -12.57 12.64 -17.71
N LYS A 68 -13.65 12.78 -18.50
CA LYS A 68 -14.51 13.97 -18.50
C LYS A 68 -15.15 14.21 -17.13
N ASN A 69 -15.54 13.17 -16.44
CA ASN A 69 -16.16 13.26 -15.12
C ASN A 69 -15.13 13.56 -14.02
N GLY A 70 -13.85 13.32 -14.27
CA GLY A 70 -12.77 13.51 -13.31
C GLY A 70 -12.26 14.94 -13.22
N LYS A 71 -11.62 15.27 -12.10
CA LYS A 71 -11.02 16.60 -11.84
C LYS A 71 -9.95 16.98 -12.84
N MET A 72 -9.24 16.01 -13.43
CA MET A 72 -8.23 16.24 -14.47
C MET A 72 -8.89 16.81 -15.76
N GLY A 73 -9.99 16.21 -16.21
CA GLY A 73 -10.75 16.71 -17.35
C GLY A 73 -11.29 18.13 -17.10
N HIS A 74 -11.86 18.38 -15.92
CA HIS A 74 -12.35 19.70 -15.51
C HIS A 74 -11.21 20.73 -15.41
N ALA A 75 -10.00 20.33 -15.06
CA ALA A 75 -8.82 21.19 -15.00
C ALA A 75 -8.12 21.37 -16.38
N SER A 76 -8.70 20.86 -17.46
CA SER A 76 -8.13 20.87 -18.81
C SER A 76 -6.80 20.10 -18.93
N ILE A 77 -6.55 19.14 -18.05
CA ILE A 77 -5.46 18.16 -18.19
C ILE A 77 -5.95 17.06 -19.13
N SER A 78 -5.30 16.90 -20.26
CA SER A 78 -5.76 16.04 -21.35
C SER A 78 -5.01 14.70 -21.40
N CYS A 79 -5.45 13.84 -22.32
CA CYS A 79 -4.73 12.60 -22.66
C CYS A 79 -3.28 12.88 -23.06
N TYR A 80 -3.05 14.01 -23.77
CA TYR A 80 -1.74 14.44 -24.22
C TYR A 80 -0.76 14.63 -23.06
N ASP A 81 -1.21 15.25 -21.97
CA ASP A 81 -0.36 15.61 -20.82
C ASP A 81 0.18 14.38 -20.07
N CYS A 82 -0.56 13.27 -20.11
CA CYS A 82 -0.19 12.04 -19.41
C CYS A 82 0.47 11.00 -20.32
N HIS A 83 0.04 10.91 -21.58
CA HIS A 83 0.39 9.82 -22.47
C HIS A 83 1.45 10.15 -23.50
N VAL A 84 1.70 11.43 -23.83
CA VAL A 84 2.75 11.78 -24.79
C VAL A 84 4.13 11.67 -24.12
N VAL A 85 5.03 10.98 -24.81
CA VAL A 85 6.41 10.73 -24.40
C VAL A 85 7.38 11.17 -25.50
N GLU A 86 8.64 11.36 -25.15
CA GLU A 86 9.69 11.63 -26.14
C GLU A 86 9.89 10.42 -27.07
N LYS A 87 10.32 10.68 -28.29
CA LYS A 87 10.52 9.67 -29.33
C LYS A 87 11.52 8.57 -28.93
N ASP A 88 12.54 8.95 -28.17
CA ASP A 88 13.60 8.08 -27.68
C ASP A 88 13.27 7.38 -26.35
N SER A 89 12.08 7.61 -25.82
CA SER A 89 11.61 6.89 -24.63
C SER A 89 11.54 5.38 -24.92
N PRO A 90 12.02 4.52 -24.02
CA PRO A 90 11.91 3.08 -24.18
C PRO A 90 10.45 2.59 -24.22
N MET A 91 9.50 3.43 -23.78
CA MET A 91 8.07 3.14 -23.79
C MET A 91 7.32 3.79 -24.96
N ALA A 92 8.05 4.45 -25.89
CA ALA A 92 7.44 5.18 -26.98
C ALA A 92 6.78 4.23 -28.00
N SER A 93 5.53 4.51 -28.31
CA SER A 93 4.78 3.84 -29.38
C SER A 93 3.90 4.85 -30.12
N GLN A 94 3.30 4.44 -31.22
CA GLN A 94 2.30 5.25 -31.89
C GLN A 94 1.02 4.46 -32.05
N CYS A 95 -0.10 5.04 -31.64
CA CYS A 95 -1.40 4.52 -32.01
C CYS A 95 -1.68 4.75 -33.49
N GLU A 96 -2.68 4.07 -34.06
CA GLU A 96 -3.02 4.13 -35.47
C GLU A 96 -3.22 5.56 -35.97
N GLY A 97 -3.89 6.41 -35.19
CA GLY A 97 -4.19 7.80 -35.56
C GLY A 97 -3.01 8.76 -35.51
N LEU A 98 -1.84 8.32 -34.98
CA LEU A 98 -0.63 9.12 -34.87
C LEU A 98 0.47 8.69 -35.86
N ARG A 99 0.24 7.65 -36.66
CA ARG A 99 1.22 7.19 -37.64
C ARG A 99 1.53 8.29 -38.67
N GLY A 100 2.82 8.57 -38.84
CA GLY A 100 3.29 9.61 -39.74
C GLY A 100 3.37 11.01 -39.10
N THR A 101 3.08 11.15 -37.83
CA THR A 101 3.36 12.37 -37.04
C THR A 101 4.61 12.18 -36.16
N ASP A 102 5.11 13.28 -35.59
CA ASP A 102 6.19 13.24 -34.58
C ASP A 102 5.69 13.09 -33.15
N ILE A 103 4.44 12.67 -32.96
CA ILE A 103 3.85 12.43 -31.61
C ILE A 103 3.97 10.95 -31.27
N TYR A 104 4.63 10.69 -30.17
CA TYR A 104 4.78 9.36 -29.59
C TYR A 104 4.03 9.27 -28.26
N THR A 105 3.43 8.12 -28.01
CA THR A 105 2.59 7.90 -26.81
C THR A 105 3.00 6.64 -26.08
N SER A 106 2.65 6.57 -24.80
CA SER A 106 2.73 5.35 -24.00
C SER A 106 1.42 5.13 -23.24
N PRO A 107 0.87 3.92 -23.24
CA PRO A 107 -0.22 3.59 -22.32
C PRO A 107 0.26 3.47 -20.87
N MET A 108 1.57 3.37 -20.66
CA MET A 108 2.21 3.23 -19.37
C MET A 108 2.48 4.60 -18.76
N VAL A 109 1.71 4.95 -17.72
CA VAL A 109 1.84 6.19 -16.96
C VAL A 109 2.31 5.86 -15.55
N SER A 110 3.53 6.25 -15.24
CA SER A 110 4.14 6.03 -13.92
C SER A 110 3.91 7.21 -12.96
N SER A 111 4.34 7.06 -11.72
CA SER A 111 4.31 8.16 -10.75
C SER A 111 5.13 9.38 -11.18
N SER A 112 6.20 9.19 -11.99
CA SER A 112 7.00 10.31 -12.49
C SER A 112 6.21 11.28 -13.37
N THR A 113 5.26 10.77 -14.14
CA THR A 113 4.34 11.60 -14.92
C THR A 113 3.47 12.47 -14.01
N CYS A 114 2.92 11.89 -12.94
CA CYS A 114 2.13 12.62 -11.95
C CYS A 114 2.98 13.67 -11.22
N GLY A 115 4.25 13.37 -10.97
CA GLY A 115 5.21 14.23 -10.26
C GLY A 115 5.50 15.57 -10.94
N ARG A 116 5.16 15.72 -12.22
CA ARG A 116 5.26 17.02 -12.91
C ARG A 116 4.35 18.09 -12.31
N CYS A 117 3.21 17.68 -11.74
CA CYS A 117 2.26 18.55 -11.06
C CYS A 117 2.13 18.26 -9.58
N HIS A 118 2.40 17.01 -9.14
CA HIS A 118 2.28 16.50 -7.77
C HIS A 118 3.63 16.04 -7.19
N PRO A 119 4.67 16.90 -7.17
CA PRO A 119 6.03 16.47 -6.77
C PRO A 119 6.11 16.03 -5.31
N ARG A 120 5.36 16.65 -4.40
CA ARG A 120 5.32 16.32 -2.97
C ARG A 120 4.75 14.92 -2.74
N GLU A 121 3.63 14.62 -3.38
CA GLU A 121 2.94 13.33 -3.28
C GLU A 121 3.81 12.21 -3.83
N VAL A 122 4.46 12.43 -4.96
CA VAL A 122 5.37 11.46 -5.56
C VAL A 122 6.62 11.25 -4.70
N GLU A 123 7.23 12.31 -4.19
CA GLU A 123 8.38 12.19 -3.27
C GLU A 123 8.03 11.36 -2.03
N GLN A 124 6.87 11.61 -1.42
CA GLN A 124 6.39 10.85 -0.27
C GLN A 124 6.08 9.40 -0.63
N PHE A 125 5.42 9.17 -1.76
CA PHE A 125 5.13 7.83 -2.25
C PHE A 125 6.40 7.01 -2.50
N LEU A 126 7.43 7.60 -3.12
CA LEU A 126 8.69 6.93 -3.39
C LEU A 126 9.48 6.53 -2.12
N LYS A 127 9.22 7.20 -0.99
CA LYS A 127 9.73 6.82 0.35
C LYS A 127 8.86 5.76 1.04
N SER A 128 7.71 5.45 0.49
CA SER A 128 6.75 4.49 1.03
C SER A 128 7.11 3.06 0.62
N SER A 129 6.76 2.11 1.48
CA SER A 129 6.82 0.68 1.14
C SER A 129 5.99 0.32 -0.11
N HIS A 130 4.97 1.10 -0.46
CA HIS A 130 4.19 0.91 -1.67
C HIS A 130 5.00 1.14 -2.96
N ALA A 131 6.11 1.88 -2.93
CA ALA A 131 6.95 2.07 -4.11
C ALA A 131 7.92 0.91 -4.35
N GLU A 132 8.40 0.24 -3.30
CA GLU A 132 9.53 -0.70 -3.40
C GLU A 132 9.19 -2.19 -3.24
N LEU A 133 7.94 -2.53 -2.88
CA LEU A 133 7.61 -3.88 -2.41
C LEU A 133 7.70 -4.96 -3.50
N SER A 134 7.55 -4.61 -4.79
CA SER A 134 7.48 -5.59 -5.87
C SER A 134 8.71 -6.48 -5.99
N ASN A 135 9.90 -5.91 -5.91
CA ASN A 135 11.14 -6.66 -6.12
C ASN A 135 11.44 -7.67 -5.00
N LYS A 136 11.11 -7.32 -3.76
CA LYS A 136 11.39 -8.18 -2.60
C LYS A 136 10.40 -9.35 -2.48
N ILE A 137 9.15 -9.16 -2.89
CA ILE A 137 8.11 -10.19 -2.74
C ILE A 137 8.08 -11.15 -3.92
N ILE A 138 8.23 -10.64 -5.15
CA ILE A 138 8.07 -11.46 -6.35
C ILE A 138 9.33 -12.28 -6.67
N ASN A 139 10.52 -11.75 -6.39
CA ASN A 139 11.77 -12.38 -6.81
C ASN A 139 12.48 -13.22 -5.73
N ASP A 140 12.18 -13.07 -4.45
CA ASP A 140 13.06 -13.60 -3.39
C ASP A 140 12.38 -14.15 -2.15
N THR A 141 11.07 -14.41 -2.17
CA THR A 141 10.38 -14.87 -0.96
C THR A 141 10.08 -16.37 -0.99
N PRO A 142 9.90 -16.97 0.20
CA PRO A 142 9.34 -18.32 0.33
C PRO A 142 8.01 -18.54 -0.41
N TRP A 143 7.28 -17.45 -0.69
CA TRP A 143 6.02 -17.45 -1.44
C TRP A 143 6.20 -17.77 -2.92
N THR A 144 7.21 -17.20 -3.58
CA THR A 144 7.53 -17.52 -4.98
C THR A 144 7.91 -18.98 -5.11
N LYS A 145 8.70 -19.49 -4.14
CA LYS A 145 9.05 -20.90 -4.06
C LYS A 145 7.83 -21.81 -3.84
N ARG A 146 6.83 -21.35 -3.08
CA ARG A 146 5.57 -22.08 -2.90
C ARG A 146 4.69 -22.08 -4.14
N LEU A 147 4.61 -20.97 -4.87
CA LEU A 147 3.90 -20.92 -6.15
C LEU A 147 4.52 -21.89 -7.15
N ILE A 148 5.85 -21.97 -7.22
CA ILE A 148 6.58 -22.97 -8.03
C ILE A 148 6.24 -24.38 -7.55
N TYR A 149 6.21 -24.62 -6.25
CA TYR A 149 5.85 -25.91 -5.67
C TYR A 149 4.41 -26.33 -6.00
N TYR A 150 3.44 -25.41 -5.94
CA TYR A 150 2.07 -25.68 -6.40
C TYR A 150 2.02 -26.02 -7.88
N GLU A 151 2.86 -25.40 -8.68
CA GLU A 151 2.95 -25.68 -10.11
C GLU A 151 3.54 -27.07 -10.36
N GLU A 152 4.60 -27.46 -9.69
CA GLU A 152 5.20 -28.81 -9.77
C GLU A 152 4.19 -29.87 -9.27
N GLY A 153 3.46 -29.59 -8.19
CA GLY A 153 2.37 -30.42 -7.71
C GLY A 153 1.23 -30.58 -8.72
N ALA A 154 0.83 -29.48 -9.37
CA ALA A 154 -0.18 -29.52 -10.42
C ALA A 154 0.27 -30.30 -11.67
N GLN A 155 1.55 -30.25 -12.02
CA GLN A 155 2.13 -31.05 -13.10
C GLN A 155 2.02 -32.54 -12.79
N SER A 156 2.27 -32.98 -11.56
CA SER A 156 2.10 -34.37 -11.14
C SER A 156 0.65 -34.84 -11.23
N LEU A 157 -0.32 -33.92 -11.23
CA LEU A 157 -1.74 -34.18 -11.44
C LEU A 157 -2.18 -34.06 -12.92
N GLY A 158 -1.23 -33.90 -13.85
CA GLY A 158 -1.49 -33.87 -15.30
C GLY A 158 -1.81 -32.46 -15.84
N VAL A 159 -1.63 -31.39 -15.06
CA VAL A 159 -1.77 -30.01 -15.56
C VAL A 159 -0.54 -29.67 -16.42
N LYS A 160 -0.80 -29.22 -17.65
CA LYS A 160 0.29 -28.89 -18.59
C LYS A 160 1.15 -27.72 -18.07
N PRO A 161 2.50 -27.83 -18.11
CA PRO A 161 3.40 -26.74 -17.78
C PRO A 161 3.15 -25.51 -18.67
N GLY A 162 3.34 -24.32 -18.13
CA GLY A 162 3.42 -23.09 -18.91
C GLY A 162 2.16 -22.25 -19.00
N SER A 163 0.98 -22.78 -18.67
CA SER A 163 -0.25 -21.94 -18.61
C SER A 163 -0.43 -21.25 -17.24
N ALA A 164 0.10 -21.84 -16.17
CA ALA A 164 -0.04 -21.29 -14.81
C ALA A 164 1.11 -20.36 -14.41
N THR A 165 2.35 -20.60 -14.85
CA THR A 165 3.56 -19.82 -14.50
C THR A 165 3.45 -18.32 -14.82
N ASN A 166 2.73 -17.97 -15.88
CA ASN A 166 2.53 -16.57 -16.25
C ASN A 166 1.15 -16.01 -15.82
N ILE A 167 0.17 -16.89 -15.62
CA ILE A 167 -1.20 -16.47 -15.30
C ILE A 167 -1.38 -16.27 -13.79
N VAL A 168 -0.87 -17.20 -12.96
CA VAL A 168 -1.06 -17.13 -11.50
C VAL A 168 -0.35 -15.91 -10.90
N PRO A 169 0.95 -15.62 -11.15
CA PRO A 169 1.57 -14.40 -10.67
C PRO A 169 0.86 -13.13 -11.15
N ARG A 170 0.42 -13.08 -12.42
CA ARG A 170 -0.27 -11.91 -12.99
C ARG A 170 -1.60 -11.62 -12.30
N ASN A 171 -2.43 -12.65 -12.12
CA ASN A 171 -3.77 -12.52 -11.56
C ASN A 171 -3.80 -12.60 -10.03
N SER A 172 -2.63 -12.72 -9.37
CA SER A 172 -2.52 -12.75 -7.93
C SER A 172 -1.51 -11.71 -7.43
N CYS A 173 -0.27 -12.09 -7.18
CA CYS A 173 0.73 -11.22 -6.56
C CYS A 173 0.95 -9.89 -7.31
N GLN A 174 1.06 -9.94 -8.63
CA GLN A 174 1.35 -8.75 -9.44
C GLN A 174 0.17 -7.79 -9.56
N ALA A 175 -1.05 -8.27 -9.39
CA ALA A 175 -2.23 -7.41 -9.40
C ALA A 175 -2.18 -6.37 -8.28
N CYS A 176 -1.70 -6.77 -7.10
CA CYS A 176 -1.55 -5.89 -5.93
C CYS A 176 -0.14 -5.27 -5.86
N HIS A 177 0.91 -6.10 -5.95
CA HIS A 177 2.29 -5.67 -5.71
C HIS A 177 2.97 -5.04 -6.93
N GLY A 178 2.44 -5.19 -8.14
CA GLY A 178 3.11 -4.78 -9.37
C GLY A 178 4.20 -5.74 -9.81
N ALA A 179 4.88 -5.41 -10.90
CA ALA A 179 5.98 -6.17 -11.48
C ALA A 179 6.91 -5.27 -12.28
N ASN A 180 8.06 -5.80 -12.70
CA ASN A 180 8.87 -5.16 -13.74
C ASN A 180 8.14 -5.31 -15.08
N VAL A 181 7.91 -4.21 -15.78
CA VAL A 181 7.29 -4.23 -17.11
C VAL A 181 8.32 -4.66 -18.14
N GLU A 182 8.03 -5.72 -18.88
CA GLU A 182 8.79 -6.14 -20.06
C GLU A 182 8.02 -5.80 -21.31
N LEU A 183 8.72 -5.31 -22.33
CA LEU A 183 8.14 -4.85 -23.57
C LEU A 183 8.36 -5.84 -24.71
N GLY A 184 7.34 -6.04 -25.52
CA GLY A 184 7.45 -6.71 -26.81
C GLY A 184 8.02 -5.81 -27.90
N PRO A 185 8.13 -6.33 -29.14
CA PRO A 185 8.70 -5.59 -30.26
C PRO A 185 7.96 -4.31 -30.63
N ASP A 186 6.69 -4.19 -30.25
CA ASP A 186 5.83 -3.01 -30.47
C ASP A 186 5.75 -2.07 -29.26
N ASN A 187 6.68 -2.22 -28.29
CA ASN A 187 6.73 -1.48 -27.05
C ASN A 187 5.47 -1.62 -26.17
N LYS A 188 4.75 -2.72 -26.30
CA LYS A 188 3.61 -3.06 -25.43
C LYS A 188 4.02 -4.01 -24.33
N PRO A 189 3.44 -3.87 -23.13
CA PRO A 189 3.70 -4.81 -22.01
C PRO A 189 3.32 -6.25 -22.38
N ILE A 190 4.23 -7.21 -22.13
CA ILE A 190 4.03 -8.63 -22.45
C ILE A 190 4.01 -9.56 -21.25
N ASN A 191 4.54 -9.15 -20.10
CA ASN A 191 4.80 -10.05 -18.97
C ASN A 191 3.92 -9.82 -17.74
N MET A 192 2.99 -8.88 -17.75
CA MET A 192 2.19 -8.54 -16.58
C MET A 192 0.72 -8.34 -16.88
N THR A 193 -0.11 -8.47 -15.86
CA THR A 193 -1.48 -7.96 -15.87
C THR A 193 -1.43 -6.44 -15.90
N TRP A 194 -1.87 -5.84 -16.98
CA TRP A 194 -1.94 -4.41 -17.12
C TRP A 194 -3.36 -3.90 -16.82
N PRO A 195 -3.47 -2.85 -16.03
CA PRO A 195 -2.46 -2.11 -15.29
C PRO A 195 -2.03 -2.83 -14.01
N GLY A 196 -0.72 -2.91 -13.75
CA GLY A 196 -0.17 -3.60 -12.57
C GLY A 196 -0.41 -2.86 -11.25
N GLY A 197 -0.07 -3.50 -10.14
CA GLY A 197 -0.20 -2.97 -8.79
C GLY A 197 0.71 -1.78 -8.48
N HIS A 198 0.68 -1.36 -7.21
CA HIS A 198 1.26 -0.08 -6.76
C HIS A 198 2.77 0.08 -6.98
N SER A 199 3.59 -0.98 -6.88
CA SER A 199 5.05 -0.89 -7.06
C SER A 199 5.52 -1.33 -8.45
N THR A 200 4.73 -1.14 -9.48
CA THR A 200 5.13 -1.41 -10.87
C THR A 200 6.39 -0.63 -11.23
N ARG A 201 7.37 -1.31 -11.82
CA ARG A 201 8.61 -0.72 -12.34
C ARG A 201 8.54 -0.69 -13.85
N TYR A 202 8.75 0.48 -14.40
CA TYR A 202 8.65 0.74 -15.83
C TYR A 202 10.00 0.65 -16.53
N PRO A 203 10.03 0.45 -17.87
CA PRO A 203 11.26 0.31 -18.65
C PRO A 203 12.20 1.52 -18.62
N ASP A 204 11.67 2.72 -18.35
CA ASP A 204 12.44 3.95 -18.13
C ASP A 204 13.06 4.06 -16.73
N GLY A 205 12.88 3.03 -15.88
CA GLY A 205 13.36 2.99 -14.50
C GLY A 205 12.42 3.66 -13.51
N SER A 206 11.35 4.31 -13.93
CA SER A 206 10.38 4.93 -13.03
C SER A 206 9.59 3.88 -12.24
N LEU A 207 9.10 4.27 -11.07
CA LEU A 207 8.41 3.41 -10.12
C LEU A 207 7.01 3.92 -9.84
N GLY A 208 6.11 2.98 -9.57
CA GLY A 208 4.86 3.25 -8.93
C GLY A 208 3.72 3.62 -9.86
N ASN A 209 2.54 3.28 -9.40
CA ASN A 209 1.28 3.42 -10.11
C ASN A 209 0.23 4.09 -9.22
N CYS A 210 0.09 5.39 -9.34
CA CYS A 210 -0.90 6.18 -8.59
C CYS A 210 -2.34 5.75 -8.89
N GLY A 211 -2.58 5.25 -10.12
CA GLY A 211 -3.87 4.72 -10.55
C GLY A 211 -4.32 3.43 -9.85
N THR A 212 -3.55 2.91 -8.91
CA THR A 212 -3.98 1.79 -8.04
C THR A 212 -4.94 2.25 -6.95
N CYS A 213 -4.76 3.49 -6.44
CA CYS A 213 -5.61 4.09 -5.42
C CYS A 213 -6.53 5.18 -5.99
N HIS A 214 -6.05 5.90 -7.01
CA HIS A 214 -6.81 6.89 -7.78
C HIS A 214 -7.16 6.28 -9.13
N THR A 215 -8.29 5.58 -9.21
CA THR A 215 -8.60 4.77 -10.40
C THR A 215 -8.69 5.62 -11.67
N ARG A 216 -8.10 5.10 -12.72
CA ARG A 216 -8.12 5.72 -14.07
C ARG A 216 -9.52 5.62 -14.67
N HIS A 217 -9.95 6.60 -15.34
CA HIS A 217 -9.34 7.88 -15.72
C HIS A 217 -10.00 9.04 -15.00
N GLU A 218 -10.83 8.77 -14.02
CA GLU A 218 -11.48 9.78 -13.17
C GLU A 218 -10.50 10.39 -12.16
N PHE A 219 -9.59 9.57 -11.62
CA PHE A 219 -8.62 9.94 -10.60
C PHE A 219 -9.27 10.57 -9.35
N SER A 220 -10.36 9.97 -8.91
CA SER A 220 -11.17 10.47 -7.80
C SER A 220 -10.41 10.46 -6.48
N VAL A 221 -10.47 11.58 -5.75
CA VAL A 221 -10.02 11.67 -4.35
C VAL A 221 -11.02 10.99 -3.44
N ALA A 222 -12.32 11.09 -3.74
CA ALA A 222 -13.39 10.45 -2.99
C ALA A 222 -13.22 8.92 -2.97
N GLU A 223 -12.90 8.32 -4.12
CA GLU A 223 -12.60 6.89 -4.21
C GLU A 223 -11.41 6.50 -3.33
N ALA A 224 -10.29 7.24 -3.43
CA ALA A 224 -9.08 6.94 -2.66
C ALA A 224 -9.25 7.10 -1.13
N ARG A 225 -10.29 7.83 -0.67
CA ARG A 225 -10.65 8.01 0.74
C ARG A 225 -11.52 6.88 1.28
N LYS A 226 -12.20 6.12 0.42
CA LYS A 226 -13.06 5.01 0.81
C LYS A 226 -12.24 3.78 1.17
N PRO A 227 -12.70 2.94 2.12
CA PRO A 227 -11.98 1.73 2.53
C PRO A 227 -11.70 0.76 1.40
N GLU A 228 -12.58 0.69 0.41
CA GLU A 228 -12.51 -0.24 -0.73
C GLU A 228 -11.26 -0.01 -1.59
N ALA A 229 -10.78 1.23 -1.68
CA ALA A 229 -9.54 1.53 -2.40
C ALA A 229 -8.33 0.78 -1.81
N CYS A 230 -8.28 0.67 -0.49
CA CYS A 230 -7.25 -0.09 0.23
C CYS A 230 -7.59 -1.59 0.27
N GLY A 231 -8.86 -1.91 0.51
CA GLY A 231 -9.39 -3.26 0.62
C GLY A 231 -9.20 -4.11 -0.63
N SER A 232 -9.08 -3.49 -1.80
CA SER A 232 -8.78 -4.20 -3.06
C SER A 232 -7.47 -5.01 -3.01
N CYS A 233 -6.54 -4.66 -2.12
CA CYS A 233 -5.25 -5.32 -1.93
C CYS A 233 -5.03 -5.78 -0.48
N HIS A 234 -5.57 -5.08 0.51
CA HIS A 234 -5.43 -5.38 1.93
C HIS A 234 -6.58 -6.27 2.42
N LEU A 235 -6.64 -7.50 1.91
CA LEU A 235 -7.70 -8.47 2.17
C LEU A 235 -7.15 -9.89 2.31
N GLY A 236 -8.01 -10.76 2.83
CA GLY A 236 -7.75 -12.21 2.91
C GLY A 236 -6.97 -12.63 4.14
N PRO A 237 -6.66 -13.92 4.25
CA PRO A 237 -6.23 -14.51 5.51
C PRO A 237 -4.89 -13.99 6.03
N ASP A 238 -4.02 -13.50 5.16
CA ASP A 238 -2.69 -13.00 5.49
C ASP A 238 -2.60 -11.45 5.54
N HIS A 239 -3.61 -10.76 5.00
CA HIS A 239 -3.73 -9.29 4.99
C HIS A 239 -5.13 -8.82 5.40
N PRO A 240 -5.70 -9.27 6.52
CA PRO A 240 -7.12 -9.10 6.83
C PRO A 240 -7.50 -7.68 7.27
N GLN A 241 -6.88 -6.63 6.68
CA GLN A 241 -7.11 -5.27 7.15
C GLN A 241 -8.52 -4.78 6.83
N ILE A 242 -9.05 -5.12 5.64
CA ILE A 242 -10.42 -4.70 5.30
C ILE A 242 -11.44 -5.43 6.18
N GLU A 243 -11.26 -6.73 6.40
CA GLU A 243 -12.14 -7.53 7.25
C GLU A 243 -12.08 -7.07 8.72
N ILE A 244 -10.90 -6.67 9.20
CA ILE A 244 -10.74 -6.08 10.53
C ILE A 244 -11.45 -4.74 10.63
N TYR A 245 -11.31 -3.89 9.60
CA TYR A 245 -11.97 -2.60 9.55
C TYR A 245 -13.49 -2.76 9.56
N GLU A 246 -14.04 -3.59 8.69
CA GLU A 246 -15.48 -3.87 8.59
C GLU A 246 -16.06 -4.43 9.90
N ALA A 247 -15.32 -5.29 10.61
CA ALA A 247 -15.71 -5.82 11.90
C ALA A 247 -15.53 -4.79 13.05
N SER A 248 -14.79 -3.70 12.85
CA SER A 248 -14.58 -2.67 13.85
C SER A 248 -15.78 -1.72 13.96
N LYS A 249 -15.86 -0.96 15.08
CA LYS A 249 -16.87 0.09 15.23
C LYS A 249 -16.76 1.18 14.17
N HIS A 250 -15.55 1.49 13.72
CA HIS A 250 -15.31 2.47 12.66
C HIS A 250 -15.90 1.99 11.32
N GLY A 251 -15.63 0.75 10.95
CA GLY A 251 -16.16 0.18 9.71
C GLY A 251 -17.68 -0.01 9.76
N GLN A 252 -18.24 -0.35 10.91
CA GLN A 252 -19.70 -0.44 11.08
C GLN A 252 -20.38 0.92 10.90
N LEU A 253 -19.80 2.01 11.41
CA LEU A 253 -20.31 3.36 11.16
C LEU A 253 -20.21 3.74 9.68
N PHE A 254 -19.08 3.41 9.03
CA PHE A 254 -18.95 3.60 7.58
C PHE A 254 -20.02 2.82 6.80
N SER A 255 -20.26 1.56 7.16
CA SER A 255 -21.26 0.73 6.50
C SER A 255 -22.70 1.29 6.62
N VAL A 256 -23.01 1.99 7.71
CA VAL A 256 -24.36 2.56 7.94
C VAL A 256 -24.50 3.96 7.37
N HIS A 257 -23.48 4.80 7.50
CA HIS A 257 -23.56 6.23 7.21
C HIS A 257 -22.60 6.70 6.11
N GLY A 258 -21.73 5.83 5.59
CA GLY A 258 -20.67 6.22 4.65
C GLY A 258 -21.16 6.87 3.36
N GLU A 259 -22.38 6.58 2.92
CA GLU A 259 -22.98 7.23 1.74
C GLU A 259 -23.32 8.70 1.98
N GLU A 260 -23.49 9.11 3.25
CA GLU A 260 -23.81 10.48 3.65
C GLU A 260 -22.54 11.33 3.82
N TRP A 261 -21.36 10.70 3.86
CA TRP A 261 -20.10 11.41 4.14
C TRP A 261 -19.57 12.18 2.93
N ASN A 262 -18.98 13.34 3.20
CA ASN A 262 -18.41 14.19 2.17
C ASN A 262 -16.99 13.76 1.77
N PHE A 263 -16.86 12.75 0.92
CA PHE A 263 -15.56 12.33 0.40
C PHE A 263 -14.94 13.30 -0.63
N GLU A 264 -15.72 14.25 -1.15
CA GLU A 264 -15.27 15.23 -2.16
C GLU A 264 -14.66 16.52 -1.56
N ALA A 265 -14.62 16.64 -0.23
CA ALA A 265 -13.95 17.78 0.42
C ALA A 265 -12.55 18.01 -0.18
N ALA A 266 -12.15 19.28 -0.30
CA ALA A 266 -10.85 19.60 -0.88
C ALA A 266 -9.70 18.96 -0.10
N PRO A 267 -8.54 18.68 -0.71
CA PRO A 267 -7.35 18.25 0.02
C PRO A 267 -7.04 19.21 1.19
N GLU A 268 -6.57 18.64 2.31
CA GLU A 268 -6.26 19.36 3.58
C GLU A 268 -7.48 19.97 4.30
N THR A 269 -8.72 19.80 3.79
CA THR A 269 -9.94 20.30 4.46
C THR A 269 -10.89 19.18 4.87
N TRP A 270 -10.56 17.93 4.57
CA TRP A 270 -11.37 16.76 4.92
C TRP A 270 -11.14 16.39 6.39
N GLU A 271 -12.11 16.70 7.23
CA GLU A 271 -11.99 16.63 8.69
C GLU A 271 -13.25 16.06 9.35
N PRO A 272 -13.24 15.74 10.66
CA PRO A 272 -14.44 15.36 11.39
C PRO A 272 -15.57 16.36 11.21
N GLY A 273 -16.73 15.89 10.79
CA GLY A 273 -17.85 16.69 10.29
C GLY A 273 -18.15 16.39 8.82
N ASP A 274 -17.12 16.09 8.02
CA ASP A 274 -17.27 15.47 6.70
C ASP A 274 -17.51 13.95 6.83
N TYR A 275 -17.13 13.36 7.95
CA TYR A 275 -17.30 11.94 8.29
C TYR A 275 -17.46 11.73 9.80
N ASP A 276 -18.20 10.70 10.20
CA ASP A 276 -18.46 10.36 11.60
C ASP A 276 -17.45 9.37 12.19
N ALA A 277 -16.72 8.65 11.33
CA ALA A 277 -15.67 7.72 11.74
C ALA A 277 -14.54 7.69 10.70
N PRO A 278 -13.30 7.36 11.13
CA PRO A 278 -12.17 7.32 10.21
C PRO A 278 -12.25 6.14 9.26
N THR A 279 -11.90 6.38 7.99
CA THR A 279 -11.54 5.34 7.03
C THR A 279 -10.04 5.01 7.13
N CYS A 280 -9.58 4.04 6.32
CA CYS A 280 -8.15 3.73 6.20
C CYS A 280 -7.33 4.98 5.87
N ALA A 281 -7.84 5.81 4.96
CA ALA A 281 -7.18 7.05 4.54
C ALA A 281 -7.01 8.04 5.69
N VAL A 282 -8.01 8.24 6.55
CA VAL A 282 -7.92 9.16 7.70
C VAL A 282 -6.79 8.75 8.63
N CYS A 283 -6.70 7.46 8.97
CA CYS A 283 -5.67 6.98 9.89
C CYS A 283 -4.27 7.00 9.26
N HIS A 284 -4.15 6.60 7.99
CA HIS A 284 -2.85 6.31 7.40
C HIS A 284 -2.30 7.39 6.46
N MET A 285 -3.14 8.23 5.87
CA MET A 285 -2.72 9.14 4.80
C MET A 285 -3.23 10.57 4.95
N SER A 286 -4.52 10.76 5.26
CA SER A 286 -5.14 12.10 5.25
C SER A 286 -4.68 12.97 6.42
N GLY A 287 -4.83 14.30 6.25
CA GLY A 287 -4.67 15.25 7.35
C GLY A 287 -5.82 15.12 8.34
N ILE A 288 -5.53 15.33 9.62
CA ILE A 288 -6.52 15.48 10.69
C ILE A 288 -5.88 16.24 11.85
N GLY A 289 -6.48 17.33 12.26
CA GLY A 289 -5.96 18.18 13.33
C GLY A 289 -4.53 18.66 13.02
N GLU A 290 -3.55 18.22 13.82
CA GLU A 290 -2.13 18.57 13.63
C GLU A 290 -1.39 17.71 12.58
N LEU A 291 -2.04 16.73 12.00
CA LEU A 291 -1.44 15.88 10.97
C LEU A 291 -1.69 16.46 9.58
N SER A 292 -0.63 16.56 8.79
CA SER A 292 -0.73 16.82 7.35
C SER A 292 -0.97 15.55 6.58
N THR A 293 -1.59 15.66 5.38
CA THR A 293 -1.70 14.56 4.42
C THR A 293 -0.31 14.03 4.03
N THR A 294 -0.17 12.73 3.94
CA THR A 294 1.05 12.06 3.49
C THR A 294 0.74 10.91 2.53
N HIS A 295 1.61 10.72 1.52
CA HIS A 295 1.63 9.52 0.67
C HIS A 295 2.72 8.53 1.09
N ASN A 296 3.43 8.81 2.18
CA ASN A 296 4.34 7.87 2.81
C ASN A 296 3.66 7.14 3.97
N ILE A 297 3.00 6.01 3.69
CA ILE A 297 2.29 5.22 4.70
C ILE A 297 3.17 4.78 5.88
N ASN A 298 4.51 4.72 5.70
CA ASN A 298 5.43 4.30 6.76
C ASN A 298 5.48 5.30 7.92
N GLU A 299 5.12 6.57 7.69
CA GLU A 299 5.20 7.63 8.70
C GLU A 299 4.29 7.42 9.92
N ARG A 300 3.22 6.62 9.77
CA ARG A 300 2.24 6.37 10.84
C ARG A 300 2.22 4.91 11.31
N LEU A 301 3.26 4.13 11.00
CA LEU A 301 3.35 2.72 11.35
C LEU A 301 4.36 2.49 12.46
N THR A 302 3.92 1.82 13.53
CA THR A 302 4.75 1.52 14.72
C THR A 302 5.47 0.19 14.60
N TRP A 303 4.74 -0.88 14.29
CA TRP A 303 5.21 -2.25 14.35
C TRP A 303 5.44 -2.85 12.97
N ASN A 304 6.45 -3.70 12.85
CA ASN A 304 6.64 -4.53 11.67
C ASN A 304 5.81 -5.81 11.79
N LEU A 305 4.51 -5.70 11.52
CA LEU A 305 3.56 -6.82 11.64
C LEU A 305 3.76 -7.92 10.56
N TRP A 306 4.64 -7.68 9.60
CA TRP A 306 4.99 -8.66 8.55
C TRP A 306 6.03 -9.67 9.00
N ALA A 307 6.86 -9.32 9.97
CA ALA A 307 7.86 -10.22 10.50
C ALA A 307 7.19 -11.33 11.34
N PRO A 308 7.72 -12.56 11.31
CA PRO A 308 7.24 -13.63 12.17
C PRO A 308 7.29 -13.25 13.63
N ARG A 309 8.41 -12.75 14.13
CA ARG A 309 8.51 -12.06 15.42
C ARG A 309 8.32 -10.57 15.18
N THR A 310 7.39 -9.97 15.88
CA THR A 310 7.02 -8.57 15.66
C THR A 310 7.90 -7.63 16.49
N GLU A 311 8.52 -6.68 15.81
CA GLU A 311 9.37 -5.66 16.40
C GLU A 311 8.96 -4.27 15.92
N LYS A 312 9.34 -3.23 16.66
CA LYS A 312 9.12 -1.85 16.21
C LYS A 312 9.92 -1.60 14.94
N ARG A 313 9.36 -0.81 14.06
CA ARG A 313 10.01 -0.44 12.79
C ARG A 313 11.27 0.37 13.02
N THR A 314 12.30 0.09 12.24
CA THR A 314 13.59 0.80 12.26
C THR A 314 14.18 0.84 10.85
N GLY A 315 15.06 1.82 10.61
CA GLY A 315 15.82 1.94 9.36
C GLY A 315 14.93 2.18 8.13
N GLU A 316 15.18 1.47 7.06
CA GLU A 316 14.44 1.58 5.78
C GLU A 316 12.92 1.35 5.91
N ARG A 317 12.49 0.64 6.94
CA ARG A 317 11.07 0.38 7.21
C ARG A 317 10.37 1.51 7.97
N GLY A 318 11.06 2.60 8.24
CA GLY A 318 10.57 3.76 8.97
C GLY A 318 10.94 3.75 10.45
N ASP A 319 10.53 4.79 11.17
CA ASP A 319 10.74 4.98 12.61
C ASP A 319 9.44 4.67 13.36
N GLY A 320 9.40 3.52 14.04
CA GLY A 320 8.22 3.07 14.77
C GLY A 320 7.84 3.95 15.96
N LEU A 321 8.79 4.63 16.59
CA LEU A 321 8.50 5.58 17.68
C LEU A 321 7.85 6.86 17.15
N LYS A 322 8.35 7.36 16.01
CA LYS A 322 7.71 8.48 15.30
C LYS A 322 6.33 8.08 14.82
N GLY A 323 6.20 6.91 14.18
CA GLY A 323 4.92 6.39 13.69
C GLY A 323 3.87 6.25 14.79
N ASP A 324 4.27 5.82 16.00
CA ASP A 324 3.38 5.76 17.17
C ASP A 324 2.83 7.15 17.55
N LYS A 325 3.70 8.16 17.59
CA LYS A 325 3.31 9.54 17.91
C LYS A 325 2.35 10.10 16.86
N GLU A 326 2.63 9.89 15.58
CA GLU A 326 1.79 10.39 14.49
C GLU A 326 0.42 9.69 14.48
N MET A 327 0.36 8.36 14.65
CA MET A 327 -0.91 7.65 14.73
C MET A 327 -1.75 8.08 15.94
N ARG A 328 -1.14 8.37 17.09
CA ARG A 328 -1.85 8.93 18.26
C ARG A 328 -2.49 10.28 17.99
N LYS A 329 -1.88 11.13 17.14
CA LYS A 329 -2.49 12.40 16.71
C LYS A 329 -3.76 12.15 15.91
N ALA A 330 -3.74 11.14 14.99
CA ALA A 330 -4.93 10.76 14.24
C ALA A 330 -6.09 10.37 15.18
N CYS A 331 -5.82 9.52 16.19
CA CYS A 331 -6.84 9.13 17.17
C CYS A 331 -7.40 10.34 17.96
N LYS A 332 -6.53 11.28 18.33
CA LYS A 332 -6.93 12.49 19.10
C LYS A 332 -7.83 13.44 18.34
N GLY A 333 -7.94 13.32 17.02
CA GLY A 333 -8.92 14.06 16.23
C GLY A 333 -10.37 13.81 16.68
N CYS A 334 -10.65 12.63 17.27
CA CYS A 334 -11.98 12.24 17.74
C CYS A 334 -11.99 11.73 19.19
N HIS A 335 -10.89 11.17 19.69
CA HIS A 335 -10.82 10.51 21.00
C HIS A 335 -9.98 11.28 22.02
N SER A 336 -10.30 11.12 23.30
CA SER A 336 -9.45 11.61 24.39
C SER A 336 -8.08 10.92 24.40
N SER A 337 -7.09 11.62 24.97
CA SER A 337 -5.75 11.04 25.14
C SER A 337 -5.76 9.77 26.00
N LEU A 338 -6.66 9.68 27.01
CA LEU A 338 -6.81 8.48 27.83
C LEU A 338 -7.26 7.29 26.97
N HIS A 339 -8.31 7.47 26.17
CA HIS A 339 -8.82 6.41 25.29
C HIS A 339 -7.74 5.93 24.31
N SER A 340 -7.06 6.84 23.64
CA SER A 340 -5.99 6.48 22.70
C SER A 340 -4.85 5.74 23.41
N ASN A 341 -4.43 6.19 24.59
CA ASN A 341 -3.35 5.53 25.33
C ASN A 341 -3.71 4.08 25.68
N VAL A 342 -4.91 3.85 26.21
CA VAL A 342 -5.39 2.49 26.54
C VAL A 342 -5.45 1.60 25.29
N ALA A 343 -5.95 2.12 24.15
CA ALA A 343 -5.99 1.37 22.90
C ALA A 343 -4.59 0.95 22.44
N PHE A 344 -3.61 1.82 22.56
CA PHE A 344 -2.22 1.51 22.19
C PHE A 344 -1.54 0.56 23.17
N GLU A 345 -1.85 0.61 24.45
CA GLU A 345 -1.40 -0.37 25.45
C GLU A 345 -1.94 -1.76 25.13
N ILE A 346 -3.25 -1.88 24.88
CA ILE A 346 -3.88 -3.16 24.47
C ILE A 346 -3.22 -3.71 23.20
N ARG A 347 -2.96 -2.87 22.20
CA ARG A 347 -2.23 -3.26 21.01
C ARG A 347 -0.85 -3.83 21.32
N ASP A 348 -0.07 -3.12 22.12
CA ASP A 348 1.30 -3.50 22.45
C ASP A 348 1.34 -4.79 23.29
N GLU A 349 0.44 -4.94 24.25
CA GLU A 349 0.30 -6.18 25.04
C GLU A 349 -0.12 -7.38 24.19
N THR A 350 -1.05 -7.18 23.25
CA THR A 350 -1.46 -8.25 22.31
C THR A 350 -0.29 -8.70 21.43
N ILE A 351 0.52 -7.76 20.95
CA ILE A 351 1.71 -8.07 20.15
C ILE A 351 2.75 -8.81 20.99
N ASN A 352 2.99 -8.37 22.23
CA ASN A 352 3.91 -9.04 23.14
C ASN A 352 3.46 -10.46 23.47
N LEU A 353 2.17 -10.66 23.73
CA LEU A 353 1.62 -11.99 23.98
C LEU A 353 1.80 -12.91 22.76
N TYR A 354 1.50 -12.43 21.55
CA TYR A 354 1.80 -13.18 20.34
C TYR A 354 3.28 -13.55 20.24
N ASN A 355 4.19 -12.61 20.51
CA ASN A 355 5.63 -12.86 20.45
C ASN A 355 6.06 -13.98 21.41
N VAL A 356 5.46 -14.08 22.58
CA VAL A 356 5.73 -15.19 23.53
C VAL A 356 5.40 -16.55 22.89
N TYR A 357 4.22 -16.69 22.26
CA TYR A 357 3.84 -17.92 21.57
C TYR A 357 4.74 -18.21 20.37
N TRP A 358 5.11 -17.17 19.62
CA TRP A 358 6.02 -17.32 18.50
C TRP A 358 7.41 -17.78 18.95
N ASP A 359 7.98 -17.15 19.98
CA ASP A 359 9.33 -17.47 20.47
C ASP A 359 9.38 -18.94 20.95
N LYS A 360 8.35 -19.40 21.67
CA LYS A 360 8.22 -20.81 22.08
C LYS A 360 8.10 -21.75 20.88
N THR A 361 7.31 -21.39 19.88
CA THR A 361 7.19 -22.19 18.65
C THR A 361 8.52 -22.23 17.88
N ALA A 362 9.28 -21.14 17.87
CA ALA A 362 10.60 -21.08 17.24
C ALA A 362 11.63 -21.96 17.97
N GLU A 363 11.60 -21.98 19.33
CA GLU A 363 12.42 -22.88 20.13
C GLU A 363 12.13 -24.36 19.82
N MET A 364 10.85 -24.76 19.81
CA MET A 364 10.44 -26.12 19.43
C MET A 364 10.88 -26.47 18.00
N ASN A 365 10.67 -25.56 17.05
CA ASN A 365 11.10 -25.77 15.67
C ASN A 365 12.60 -25.98 15.53
N LYS A 366 13.40 -25.22 16.28
CA LYS A 366 14.85 -25.33 16.29
C LYS A 366 15.29 -26.72 16.80
N GLU A 367 14.74 -27.16 17.93
CA GLU A 367 15.08 -28.46 18.49
C GLU A 367 14.69 -29.63 17.58
N LEU A 368 13.47 -29.56 16.98
CA LEU A 368 13.05 -30.58 16.02
C LEU A 368 13.97 -30.62 14.77
N ALA A 369 14.43 -29.46 14.29
CA ALA A 369 15.37 -29.38 13.18
C ALA A 369 16.73 -30.01 13.53
N GLU A 370 17.28 -29.70 14.69
CA GLU A 370 18.56 -30.22 15.20
C GLU A 370 18.53 -31.76 15.34
N LYS A 371 17.36 -32.30 15.67
CA LYS A 371 17.13 -33.76 15.83
C LYS A 371 16.67 -34.45 14.54
N ASN A 372 16.59 -33.74 13.39
CA ASN A 372 16.04 -34.23 12.12
C ASN A 372 14.60 -34.76 12.24
N LEU A 373 13.78 -34.13 13.07
CA LEU A 373 12.38 -34.45 13.32
C LEU A 373 11.41 -33.50 12.63
N LEU A 374 11.84 -32.80 11.57
CA LEU A 374 10.99 -32.04 10.65
C LEU A 374 10.94 -32.72 9.30
N GLY A 375 9.77 -32.71 8.69
CA GLY A 375 9.57 -33.19 7.32
C GLY A 375 10.32 -32.30 6.32
N LYS A 376 10.73 -32.89 5.18
CA LYS A 376 11.41 -32.16 4.12
C LYS A 376 10.50 -31.19 3.39
N ASP A 377 9.24 -31.52 3.30
CA ASP A 377 8.22 -30.73 2.65
C ASP A 377 7.36 -30.00 3.71
N PRO A 378 7.40 -28.66 3.76
CA PRO A 378 6.62 -27.88 4.71
C PRO A 378 5.10 -28.02 4.55
N LEU A 379 4.63 -28.44 3.37
CA LEU A 379 3.19 -28.60 3.10
C LEU A 379 2.64 -29.95 3.55
N SER A 380 3.50 -30.92 3.79
CA SER A 380 3.12 -32.24 4.33
C SER A 380 3.52 -32.45 5.77
N ASP A 381 4.27 -31.55 6.39
CA ASP A 381 4.67 -31.61 7.81
C ASP A 381 3.67 -30.86 8.70
N GLY A 382 2.96 -31.58 9.57
CA GLY A 382 1.92 -31.02 10.44
C GLY A 382 2.43 -29.91 11.36
N PHE A 383 3.66 -30.02 11.90
CA PHE A 383 4.23 -28.97 12.73
C PHE A 383 4.50 -27.69 11.92
N LEU A 384 5.09 -27.83 10.72
CA LEU A 384 5.41 -26.66 9.88
C LEU A 384 4.15 -25.99 9.34
N GLN A 385 3.10 -26.75 9.01
CA GLN A 385 1.80 -26.21 8.63
C GLN A 385 1.18 -25.37 9.76
N LEU A 386 1.11 -25.93 10.99
CA LEU A 386 0.56 -25.22 12.13
C LEU A 386 1.39 -24.01 12.53
N LYS A 387 2.72 -24.09 12.46
CA LYS A 387 3.62 -22.94 12.65
C LYS A 387 3.32 -21.82 11.66
N GLN A 388 3.10 -22.17 10.38
CA GLN A 388 2.72 -21.21 9.36
C GLN A 388 1.35 -20.60 9.65
N TYR A 389 0.38 -21.40 10.06
CA TYR A 389 -0.95 -20.95 10.41
C TYR A 389 -0.93 -20.00 11.62
N LEU A 390 -0.16 -20.35 12.68
CA LEU A 390 0.03 -19.48 13.83
C LEU A 390 0.58 -18.10 13.43
N TYR A 391 1.53 -18.06 12.51
CA TYR A 391 2.15 -16.82 12.06
C TYR A 391 1.26 -16.01 11.11
N MET A 392 0.83 -16.64 10.01
CA MET A 392 0.24 -15.93 8.87
C MET A 392 -1.25 -15.63 9.06
N TYR A 393 -1.97 -16.48 9.78
CA TYR A 393 -3.41 -16.34 9.93
C TYR A 393 -3.78 -15.85 11.33
N ALA A 394 -3.68 -16.71 12.35
CA ALA A 394 -4.07 -16.37 13.70
C ALA A 394 -3.27 -15.18 14.27
N GLY A 395 -1.95 -15.22 14.09
CA GLY A 395 -1.05 -14.19 14.59
C GLY A 395 -1.26 -12.82 13.89
N ARG A 396 -1.62 -12.80 12.62
CA ARG A 396 -1.93 -11.55 11.92
C ARG A 396 -3.26 -10.98 12.36
N ARG A 397 -4.30 -11.81 12.48
CA ARG A 397 -5.59 -11.36 13.00
C ARG A 397 -5.46 -10.77 14.40
N ALA A 398 -4.71 -11.43 15.30
CA ALA A 398 -4.49 -10.90 16.65
C ALA A 398 -3.81 -9.53 16.63
N ARG A 399 -2.64 -9.44 15.98
CA ARG A 399 -1.81 -8.24 16.00
C ARG A 399 -2.41 -7.07 15.21
N GLN A 400 -2.93 -7.32 14.04
CA GLN A 400 -3.57 -6.31 13.21
C GLN A 400 -4.94 -5.93 13.78
N GLY A 401 -5.72 -6.90 14.27
CA GLY A 401 -6.98 -6.65 14.95
C GLY A 401 -6.82 -5.71 16.15
N ALA A 402 -5.82 -5.95 17.00
CA ALA A 402 -5.51 -5.06 18.11
C ALA A 402 -5.01 -3.68 17.65
N ALA A 403 -4.22 -3.63 16.57
CA ALA A 403 -3.70 -2.37 16.03
C ALA A 403 -4.76 -1.50 15.36
N MET A 404 -5.86 -2.10 14.88
CA MET A 404 -6.91 -1.43 14.13
C MET A 404 -8.26 -1.42 14.84
N ALA A 405 -8.28 -1.64 16.16
CA ALA A 405 -9.47 -1.65 17.00
C ALA A 405 -10.55 -2.69 16.59
N GLY A 406 -10.16 -3.78 15.94
CA GLY A 406 -11.02 -4.90 15.57
C GLY A 406 -11.06 -5.95 16.68
N ALA A 407 -11.88 -5.75 17.72
CA ALA A 407 -11.88 -6.54 18.94
C ALA A 407 -12.12 -8.04 18.71
N ASP A 408 -13.08 -8.42 17.87
CA ASP A 408 -13.37 -9.82 17.53
C ASP A 408 -12.19 -10.48 16.81
N MET A 409 -11.62 -9.79 15.82
CA MET A 409 -10.45 -10.28 15.09
C MET A 409 -9.23 -10.46 16.02
N ALA A 410 -9.02 -9.53 16.96
CA ALA A 410 -7.94 -9.65 17.93
C ALA A 410 -8.17 -10.83 18.89
N GLN A 411 -9.36 -10.96 19.43
CA GLN A 411 -9.68 -11.88 20.52
C GLN A 411 -10.02 -13.28 20.03
N LEU A 412 -11.17 -13.45 19.36
CA LEU A 412 -11.68 -14.78 19.03
C LEU A 412 -10.94 -15.39 17.83
N GLN A 413 -10.80 -14.63 16.76
CA GLN A 413 -10.14 -15.12 15.54
C GLN A 413 -8.61 -15.08 15.64
N GLY A 414 -8.07 -14.28 16.54
CA GLY A 414 -6.64 -14.12 16.82
C GLY A 414 -6.15 -14.89 18.02
N LEU A 415 -6.20 -14.29 19.22
CA LEU A 415 -5.58 -14.83 20.44
C LEU A 415 -6.10 -16.21 20.81
N TYR A 416 -7.42 -16.43 20.78
CA TYR A 416 -7.99 -17.75 21.08
C TYR A 416 -7.46 -18.81 20.10
N THR A 417 -7.41 -18.48 18.81
CA THR A 417 -6.89 -19.39 17.80
C THR A 417 -5.39 -19.63 17.97
N ILE A 418 -4.61 -18.63 18.35
CA ILE A 418 -3.18 -18.78 18.68
C ILE A 418 -2.98 -19.82 19.80
N VAL A 419 -3.77 -19.70 20.89
CA VAL A 419 -3.68 -20.65 22.01
C VAL A 419 -4.01 -22.08 21.57
N LYS A 420 -5.06 -22.26 20.77
CA LYS A 420 -5.46 -23.58 20.25
C LYS A 420 -4.35 -24.17 19.38
N VAL A 421 -3.88 -23.42 18.39
CA VAL A 421 -2.82 -23.87 17.47
C VAL A 421 -1.52 -24.16 18.21
N PHE A 422 -1.19 -23.36 19.21
CA PHE A 422 0.00 -23.59 20.02
C PHE A 422 -0.09 -24.92 20.82
N LYS A 423 -1.28 -25.27 21.35
CA LYS A 423 -1.48 -26.56 22.00
C LYS A 423 -1.30 -27.74 21.04
N ASP A 424 -1.75 -27.60 19.81
CA ASP A 424 -1.55 -28.63 18.78
C ASP A 424 -0.06 -28.75 18.40
N LEU A 425 0.66 -27.61 18.30
CA LEU A 425 2.12 -27.61 18.10
C LEU A 425 2.87 -28.27 19.26
N GLU A 426 2.50 -27.99 20.52
CA GLU A 426 3.07 -28.67 21.70
C GLU A 426 2.84 -30.19 21.66
N ALA A 427 1.65 -30.61 21.28
CA ALA A 427 1.32 -32.05 21.17
C ALA A 427 2.18 -32.76 20.14
N ILE A 428 2.32 -32.20 18.94
CA ILE A 428 3.18 -32.75 17.88
C ILE A 428 4.64 -32.75 18.31
N TYR A 429 5.13 -31.65 18.88
CA TYR A 429 6.49 -31.54 19.37
C TYR A 429 6.78 -32.63 20.42
N ASN A 430 5.95 -32.78 21.46
CA ASN A 430 6.12 -33.77 22.49
C ASN A 430 6.08 -35.20 21.95
N TYR A 431 5.19 -35.47 21.00
CA TYR A 431 5.15 -36.78 20.33
C TYR A 431 6.46 -37.10 19.63
N ARG A 432 6.98 -36.16 18.80
CA ARG A 432 8.22 -36.33 18.05
C ARG A 432 9.44 -36.51 18.94
N ILE A 433 9.55 -35.70 20.01
CA ILE A 433 10.65 -35.82 20.96
C ILE A 433 10.60 -37.16 21.69
N LYS A 434 9.41 -37.56 22.16
CA LYS A 434 9.24 -38.83 22.91
C LYS A 434 9.52 -40.08 22.06
N ASN A 435 9.04 -40.08 20.82
CA ASN A 435 9.10 -41.25 19.94
C ASN A 435 10.29 -41.27 19.01
N ASN A 436 11.05 -40.16 18.92
CA ASN A 436 12.14 -39.93 18.00
C ASN A 436 11.77 -40.23 16.53
N LYS A 437 10.53 -39.85 16.14
CA LYS A 437 10.01 -40.03 14.78
C LYS A 437 8.96 -38.97 14.44
N ILE A 438 8.79 -38.68 13.15
CA ILE A 438 7.72 -37.86 12.61
C ILE A 438 6.44 -38.71 12.60
N GLU A 439 5.31 -38.13 13.01
CA GLU A 439 3.99 -38.77 12.96
C GLU A 439 3.54 -39.03 11.51
N GLU A 440 2.74 -40.09 11.32
CA GLU A 440 2.06 -40.33 10.06
C GLU A 440 0.81 -39.45 9.95
N LEU A 441 0.57 -38.85 8.77
CA LEU A 441 -0.52 -37.90 8.49
C LEU A 441 -1.92 -38.43 8.85
N SER A 442 -2.14 -39.74 8.84
CA SER A 442 -3.40 -40.37 9.22
C SER A 442 -3.84 -40.10 10.67
N THR A 443 -2.92 -39.65 11.53
CA THR A 443 -3.16 -39.43 12.96
C THR A 443 -3.57 -37.97 13.25
N VAL A 444 -3.27 -37.02 12.36
CA VAL A 444 -3.47 -35.57 12.58
C VAL A 444 -4.84 -35.08 12.05
N MET A 445 -5.39 -35.74 11.05
CA MET A 445 -6.64 -35.31 10.38
C MET A 445 -7.94 -35.70 11.09
N ASN A 446 -7.88 -36.41 12.22
CA ASN A 446 -9.09 -36.87 12.95
C ASN A 446 -9.53 -35.98 14.10
N GLY A 447 -9.01 -34.77 14.21
CA GLY A 447 -9.28 -33.86 15.33
C GLY A 447 -9.63 -32.44 14.93
N GLY A 448 -10.75 -32.25 14.31
CA GLY A 448 -11.39 -30.93 14.32
C GLY A 448 -11.72 -30.35 12.95
N ASP A 449 -12.97 -30.05 12.80
CA ASP A 449 -13.53 -29.19 11.76
C ASP A 449 -12.73 -27.88 11.66
N ILE A 450 -12.14 -27.63 10.48
CA ILE A 450 -11.54 -26.35 10.10
C ILE A 450 -12.63 -25.46 9.52
#